data_db3651307843ea8f83eb99316c73ab55
#
_entry.id   db3651307843ea8f83eb99316c73ab55
#
_cell.length_a   1.000
_cell.length_b   1.000
_cell.length_c   1.000
_cell.angle_alpha   90.00
_cell.angle_beta   90.00
_cell.angle_gamma   90.00
#
_symmetry.space_group_name_H-M   'P 1'
#
loop_
_entity.id
_entity.type
_entity.pdbx_description
1 polymer ?
#
loop_
_entity_poly.entity_id
_entity_poly.type
_entity_poly.pdbx_seq_one_letter_code
_entity_poly.pdbx_strand_id
1 'polypeptide(L)'
;MTVEVNEKEDKEGWSLGDFVATVLRTMKLLWDVLLVFALGGLLFGAGIAIGYAASLFNATETPDPTQLVQQVQNISSVSKISYSDGSIISDIDSDLIRIPVQKDAISDNVKKAVIATEDENFNSHNGVVPKAVIRATLGSVAGVGSSSGGSTLTQQLIKQQVVGDAPTFSRKAAEIIDALALERVMDKDEILTTYLNVSPFGRNNRGQNIAGVEAAAQGIFGVSAKDLTIPQAAFIAGLPQSPIVYSPYASDGSLKTPENQALGLDRAKDVLYNMYRTGAITKEEYDQYSQYDLSKDFLPSNGIEKTPHDYLYFQAVSEAEEAMYDYLIKRDNVSSHDLKNNSTVKSYQELAKKELREGGYTVQTTINKAIYNAMQAAVANYGGLLDDGTGLVEVGNVLMDNRTGAILGFIGGRNFEGNQNNHAFDTERSPGSTIKPILAYGIAIDQGMMGSNSILSNYPANFSSGEPIMHVDSRGTAMMDLREALNTSWNIPAYWTYRALREKGVDVPGYMKKMGYDIAEYGIESLPMGGGIEVTVAQHTNGFQTLANNGNF
;
A
#
# COMPACT_ATOMS: atom_id res chain seq x y z
N MET A 1 -50.80 -17.80 97.19
CA MET A 1 -50.98 -16.97 96.00
C MET A 1 -49.94 -17.42 94.99
N THR A 2 -50.27 -18.41 94.18
CA THR A 2 -49.41 -19.06 93.20
C THR A 2 -49.72 -18.41 91.83
N VAL A 3 -48.71 -17.81 91.22
CA VAL A 3 -48.85 -17.27 89.90
C VAL A 3 -48.32 -18.33 88.92
N GLU A 4 -49.25 -18.93 88.16
CA GLU A 4 -48.88 -19.77 86.99
C GLU A 4 -48.42 -18.89 85.83
N VAL A 5 -47.23 -19.08 85.43
CA VAL A 5 -46.68 -18.51 84.16
C VAL A 5 -47.03 -19.49 83.06
N ASN A 6 -47.88 -19.08 82.14
CA ASN A 6 -48.28 -19.85 80.98
C ASN A 6 -47.28 -19.50 79.82
N GLU A 7 -46.23 -20.33 79.62
CA GLU A 7 -45.36 -20.27 78.42
C GLU A 7 -46.11 -20.97 77.28
N LYS A 8 -46.64 -20.17 76.36
CA LYS A 8 -47.02 -20.63 75.03
C LYS A 8 -45.78 -20.48 74.14
N GLU A 9 -45.05 -21.56 73.90
CA GLU A 9 -44.13 -21.69 72.77
C GLU A 9 -44.96 -21.78 71.47
N ASP A 10 -45.06 -20.68 70.72
CA ASP A 10 -45.48 -20.69 69.31
C ASP A 10 -44.36 -21.19 68.46
N LYS A 11 -44.30 -22.49 68.21
CA LYS A 11 -43.48 -23.08 67.12
C LYS A 11 -44.28 -22.93 65.83
N GLU A 12 -44.26 -21.76 65.22
CA GLU A 12 -44.62 -21.62 63.82
C GLU A 12 -43.51 -22.23 62.93
N GLY A 13 -43.69 -23.50 62.63
CA GLY A 13 -42.85 -24.17 61.62
C GLY A 13 -43.15 -23.59 60.25
N TRP A 14 -42.10 -23.17 59.53
CA TRP A 14 -42.18 -22.70 58.15
C TRP A 14 -42.93 -23.71 57.26
N SER A 15 -44.03 -23.27 56.66
CA SER A 15 -44.74 -24.10 55.70
C SER A 15 -43.91 -24.21 54.40
N LEU A 16 -44.05 -25.31 53.65
CA LEU A 16 -43.45 -25.51 52.39
C LEU A 16 -43.78 -24.34 51.43
N GLY A 17 -44.94 -23.74 51.54
CA GLY A 17 -45.40 -22.57 50.81
C GLY A 17 -44.58 -21.31 51.12
N ASP A 18 -44.27 -21.07 52.41
CA ASP A 18 -43.47 -19.92 52.85
C ASP A 18 -42.00 -20.04 52.37
N PHE A 19 -41.49 -21.26 52.41
CA PHE A 19 -40.14 -21.55 51.86
C PHE A 19 -40.04 -21.24 50.34
N VAL A 20 -41.01 -21.77 49.57
CA VAL A 20 -41.08 -21.53 48.13
C VAL A 20 -41.25 -20.03 47.79
N ALA A 21 -42.16 -19.35 48.54
CA ALA A 21 -42.36 -17.92 48.34
C ALA A 21 -41.12 -17.08 48.66
N THR A 22 -40.34 -17.44 49.68
CA THR A 22 -39.09 -16.77 50.06
C THR A 22 -38.04 -17.01 49.04
N VAL A 23 -37.84 -18.23 48.50
CA VAL A 23 -36.92 -18.56 47.42
C VAL A 23 -37.25 -17.75 46.16
N LEU A 24 -38.53 -17.70 45.76
CA LEU A 24 -38.95 -16.93 44.58
C LEU A 24 -38.71 -15.42 44.76
N ARG A 25 -38.97 -14.86 45.94
CA ARG A 25 -38.67 -13.45 46.23
C ARG A 25 -37.15 -13.17 46.20
N THR A 26 -36.35 -14.06 46.76
CA THR A 26 -34.88 -13.92 46.73
C THR A 26 -34.33 -14.02 45.31
N MET A 27 -34.83 -14.98 44.52
CA MET A 27 -34.45 -15.10 43.09
C MET A 27 -34.86 -13.85 42.31
N LYS A 28 -36.04 -13.29 42.53
CA LYS A 28 -36.47 -12.04 41.91
C LYS A 28 -35.56 -10.88 42.31
N LEU A 29 -35.23 -10.75 43.59
CA LEU A 29 -34.34 -9.69 44.08
C LEU A 29 -32.93 -9.82 43.45
N LEU A 30 -32.37 -11.03 43.37
CA LEU A 30 -31.09 -11.30 42.70
C LEU A 30 -31.15 -10.95 41.21
N TRP A 31 -32.26 -11.28 40.56
CA TRP A 31 -32.49 -10.92 39.16
C TRP A 31 -32.56 -9.41 38.93
N ASP A 32 -33.32 -8.69 39.80
CA ASP A 32 -33.43 -7.23 39.74
C ASP A 32 -32.08 -6.54 40.00
N VAL A 33 -31.26 -7.04 40.92
CA VAL A 33 -29.92 -6.57 41.19
C VAL A 33 -29.01 -6.83 39.98
N LEU A 34 -29.07 -8.01 39.37
CA LEU A 34 -28.31 -8.34 38.18
C LEU A 34 -28.69 -7.45 37.00
N LEU A 35 -29.96 -7.15 36.80
CA LEU A 35 -30.46 -6.21 35.79
C LEU A 35 -29.91 -4.78 36.02
N VAL A 36 -29.86 -4.31 37.25
CA VAL A 36 -29.31 -2.99 37.58
C VAL A 36 -27.81 -2.93 37.24
N PHE A 37 -27.04 -3.98 37.60
CA PHE A 37 -25.61 -4.05 37.23
C PHE A 37 -25.41 -4.17 35.72
N ALA A 38 -26.22 -4.94 35.03
CA ALA A 38 -26.19 -5.06 33.58
C ALA A 38 -26.49 -3.72 32.89
N LEU A 39 -27.52 -3.01 33.36
CA LEU A 39 -27.88 -1.68 32.86
C LEU A 39 -26.77 -0.65 33.16
N GLY A 40 -26.23 -0.67 34.38
CA GLY A 40 -25.11 0.17 34.80
C GLY A 40 -23.86 -0.06 33.93
N GLY A 41 -23.50 -1.32 33.69
CA GLY A 41 -22.40 -1.71 32.80
C GLY A 41 -22.62 -1.26 31.37
N LEU A 42 -23.86 -1.38 30.86
CA LEU A 42 -24.22 -0.94 29.51
C LEU A 42 -24.13 0.59 29.36
N LEU A 43 -24.64 1.34 30.36
CA LEU A 43 -24.54 2.81 30.36
C LEU A 43 -23.10 3.29 30.51
N PHE A 44 -22.29 2.61 31.33
CA PHE A 44 -20.87 2.91 31.49
C PHE A 44 -20.09 2.64 30.18
N GLY A 45 -20.32 1.48 29.55
CA GLY A 45 -19.74 1.15 28.25
C GLY A 45 -20.14 2.13 27.14
N ALA A 46 -21.42 2.52 27.11
CA ALA A 46 -21.90 3.56 26.18
C ALA A 46 -21.24 4.91 26.45
N GLY A 47 -21.04 5.30 27.72
CA GLY A 47 -20.33 6.52 28.09
C GLY A 47 -18.86 6.55 27.59
N ILE A 48 -18.15 5.42 27.75
CA ILE A 48 -16.78 5.29 27.22
C ILE A 48 -16.77 5.38 25.69
N ALA A 49 -17.69 4.70 25.01
CA ALA A 49 -17.77 4.73 23.54
C ALA A 49 -18.07 6.15 23.00
N ILE A 50 -19.01 6.87 23.64
CA ILE A 50 -19.34 8.24 23.28
C ILE A 50 -18.16 9.18 23.56
N GLY A 51 -17.48 9.03 24.71
CA GLY A 51 -16.30 9.82 25.06
C GLY A 51 -15.13 9.61 24.08
N TYR A 52 -14.91 8.37 23.70
CA TYR A 52 -13.89 8.02 22.68
C TYR A 52 -14.25 8.60 21.30
N ALA A 53 -15.50 8.44 20.86
CA ALA A 53 -15.97 9.03 19.61
C ALA A 53 -15.80 10.56 19.63
N ALA A 54 -16.22 11.23 20.71
CA ALA A 54 -16.05 12.69 20.85
C ALA A 54 -14.58 13.12 20.81
N SER A 55 -13.67 12.34 21.40
CA SER A 55 -12.22 12.64 21.33
C SER A 55 -11.68 12.52 19.92
N LEU A 56 -12.13 11.55 19.12
CA LEU A 56 -11.75 11.41 17.71
C LEU A 56 -12.24 12.59 16.88
N PHE A 57 -13.48 13.01 17.06
CA PHE A 57 -14.02 14.18 16.36
C PHE A 57 -13.30 15.47 16.73
N ASN A 58 -12.94 15.66 17.99
CA ASN A 58 -12.20 16.84 18.44
C ASN A 58 -10.73 16.85 17.97
N ALA A 59 -10.14 15.69 17.72
CA ALA A 59 -8.78 15.57 17.21
C ALA A 59 -8.69 15.72 15.66
N THR A 60 -9.82 15.68 14.97
CA THR A 60 -9.87 15.80 13.50
C THR A 60 -9.98 17.28 13.13
N GLU A 61 -9.02 17.77 12.36
CA GLU A 61 -9.05 19.13 11.83
C GLU A 61 -10.20 19.29 10.82
N THR A 62 -10.85 20.46 10.85
CA THR A 62 -11.85 20.81 9.82
C THR A 62 -11.10 21.17 8.54
N PRO A 63 -11.43 20.54 7.39
CA PRO A 63 -10.73 20.80 6.14
C PRO A 63 -11.01 22.22 5.63
N ASP A 64 -10.06 22.78 4.87
CA ASP A 64 -10.32 23.97 4.05
C ASP A 64 -11.31 23.59 2.94
N PRO A 65 -12.48 24.26 2.85
CA PRO A 65 -13.50 23.91 1.87
C PRO A 65 -13.02 23.98 0.42
N THR A 66 -12.12 24.91 0.10
CA THR A 66 -11.59 25.09 -1.26
C THR A 66 -10.66 23.94 -1.63
N GLN A 67 -9.78 23.57 -0.69
CA GLN A 67 -8.89 22.42 -0.88
C GLN A 67 -9.68 21.11 -0.98
N LEU A 68 -10.72 20.96 -0.16
CA LEU A 68 -11.57 19.78 -0.17
C LEU A 68 -12.27 19.59 -1.53
N VAL A 69 -12.83 20.65 -2.09
CA VAL A 69 -13.45 20.62 -3.44
C VAL A 69 -12.41 20.26 -4.50
N GLN A 70 -11.23 20.87 -4.44
CA GLN A 70 -10.14 20.56 -5.37
C GLN A 70 -9.72 19.09 -5.29
N GLN A 71 -9.57 18.54 -4.09
CA GLN A 71 -9.23 17.12 -3.89
C GLN A 71 -10.30 16.20 -4.43
N VAL A 72 -11.57 16.49 -4.14
CA VAL A 72 -12.72 15.68 -4.57
C VAL A 72 -12.91 15.72 -6.08
N GLN A 73 -12.71 16.88 -6.70
CA GLN A 73 -12.83 17.07 -8.15
C GLN A 73 -11.54 16.74 -8.92
N ASN A 74 -10.44 16.50 -8.23
CA ASN A 74 -9.22 16.06 -8.87
C ASN A 74 -9.39 14.61 -9.37
N ILE A 75 -10.05 14.51 -10.50
CA ILE A 75 -10.25 13.24 -11.20
C ILE A 75 -8.89 12.85 -11.77
N SER A 76 -8.21 11.97 -11.06
CA SER A 76 -6.81 11.62 -11.27
C SER A 76 -6.46 11.39 -12.74
N SER A 77 -5.41 12.08 -13.16
CA SER A 77 -4.64 11.73 -14.34
C SER A 77 -3.75 10.53 -14.04
N VAL A 78 -3.41 9.75 -15.06
CA VAL A 78 -2.43 8.67 -14.95
C VAL A 78 -1.13 9.23 -14.39
N SER A 79 -0.58 8.57 -13.37
CA SER A 79 0.73 8.96 -12.82
C SER A 79 1.84 8.70 -13.84
N LYS A 80 2.90 9.49 -13.79
CA LYS A 80 3.95 9.50 -14.82
C LYS A 80 5.33 9.36 -14.20
N ILE A 81 6.23 8.78 -14.96
CA ILE A 81 7.65 8.75 -14.64
C ILE A 81 8.38 9.72 -15.56
N SER A 82 9.29 10.52 -15.01
CA SER A 82 10.09 11.49 -15.76
C SER A 82 11.57 11.35 -15.46
N TYR A 83 12.39 11.75 -16.44
CA TYR A 83 13.82 11.96 -16.26
C TYR A 83 14.09 13.16 -15.34
N SER A 84 15.35 13.34 -14.97
CA SER A 84 15.80 14.46 -14.11
C SER A 84 15.52 15.84 -14.70
N ASP A 85 15.37 15.95 -16.02
CA ASP A 85 15.02 17.19 -16.73
C ASP A 85 13.50 17.42 -16.85
N GLY A 86 12.68 16.53 -16.29
CA GLY A 86 11.22 16.58 -16.37
C GLY A 86 10.61 15.99 -17.65
N SER A 87 11.41 15.57 -18.64
CA SER A 87 10.88 14.89 -19.83
C SER A 87 10.31 13.52 -19.45
N ILE A 88 9.16 13.17 -20.02
CA ILE A 88 8.44 11.94 -19.66
C ILE A 88 9.17 10.71 -20.20
N ILE A 89 9.29 9.69 -19.33
CA ILE A 89 9.75 8.33 -19.66
C ILE A 89 8.54 7.51 -20.12
N SER A 90 7.53 7.39 -19.27
CA SER A 90 6.28 6.69 -19.54
C SER A 90 5.20 7.09 -18.55
N ASP A 91 3.96 6.77 -18.88
CA ASP A 91 2.90 6.69 -17.88
C ASP A 91 3.16 5.48 -16.95
N ILE A 92 2.74 5.57 -15.68
CA ILE A 92 2.71 4.39 -14.81
C ILE A 92 1.49 3.57 -15.19
N ASP A 93 1.71 2.30 -15.51
CA ASP A 93 0.62 1.41 -15.89
C ASP A 93 -0.46 1.42 -14.80
N SER A 94 -1.55 2.02 -15.17
CA SER A 94 -2.82 1.90 -14.47
C SER A 94 -3.73 1.14 -15.42
N ASP A 95 -4.14 -0.04 -15.01
CA ASP A 95 -5.24 -0.73 -15.68
C ASP A 95 -6.56 0.00 -15.41
N LEU A 96 -6.52 1.20 -14.82
CA LEU A 96 -7.69 2.00 -14.53
C LEU A 96 -8.02 2.93 -15.70
N ILE A 97 -9.08 2.63 -16.40
CA ILE A 97 -9.67 3.49 -17.43
C ILE A 97 -10.71 4.41 -16.79
N ARG A 98 -10.55 5.71 -17.03
CA ARG A 98 -11.49 6.73 -16.55
C ARG A 98 -11.74 7.77 -17.64
N ILE A 99 -13.01 8.04 -17.89
CA ILE A 99 -13.47 9.03 -18.87
C ILE A 99 -14.44 9.96 -18.15
N PRO A 100 -13.98 11.12 -17.65
CA PRO A 100 -14.85 12.06 -16.95
C PRO A 100 -15.85 12.70 -17.89
N VAL A 101 -17.09 12.86 -17.43
CA VAL A 101 -18.19 13.49 -18.19
C VAL A 101 -18.95 14.50 -17.33
N GLN A 102 -19.55 15.48 -17.98
CA GLN A 102 -20.43 16.45 -17.34
C GLN A 102 -21.80 15.82 -17.01
N LYS A 103 -22.52 16.43 -16.05
CA LYS A 103 -23.82 15.92 -15.58
C LYS A 103 -24.84 15.63 -16.69
N ASP A 104 -24.84 16.44 -17.74
CA ASP A 104 -25.80 16.33 -18.86
C ASP A 104 -25.47 15.16 -19.80
N ALA A 105 -24.26 14.62 -19.72
CA ALA A 105 -23.82 13.43 -20.43
C ALA A 105 -24.03 12.13 -19.63
N ILE A 106 -24.73 12.19 -18.50
CA ILE A 106 -25.05 11.02 -17.67
C ILE A 106 -26.56 10.80 -17.69
N SER A 107 -26.97 9.56 -17.98
CA SER A 107 -28.38 9.15 -18.00
C SER A 107 -29.06 9.35 -16.66
N ASP A 108 -30.28 9.85 -16.65
CA ASP A 108 -31.10 9.92 -15.44
C ASP A 108 -31.42 8.54 -14.88
N ASN A 109 -31.41 7.49 -15.72
CA ASN A 109 -31.61 6.11 -15.27
C ASN A 109 -30.54 5.70 -14.28
N VAL A 110 -29.24 5.95 -14.58
CA VAL A 110 -28.15 5.55 -13.67
C VAL A 110 -28.08 6.44 -12.45
N LYS A 111 -28.39 7.74 -12.53
CA LYS A 111 -28.50 8.63 -11.38
C LYS A 111 -29.56 8.11 -10.40
N LYS A 112 -30.77 7.79 -10.89
CA LYS A 112 -31.85 7.22 -10.09
C LYS A 112 -31.50 5.86 -9.51
N ALA A 113 -30.85 4.98 -10.29
CA ALA A 113 -30.44 3.66 -9.85
C ALA A 113 -29.45 3.70 -8.69
N VAL A 114 -28.43 4.57 -8.79
CA VAL A 114 -27.42 4.76 -7.73
C VAL A 114 -28.05 5.34 -6.47
N ILE A 115 -28.89 6.39 -6.58
CA ILE A 115 -29.59 6.98 -5.44
C ILE A 115 -30.48 5.94 -4.75
N ALA A 116 -31.27 5.21 -5.53
CA ALA A 116 -32.20 4.21 -4.97
C ALA A 116 -31.49 3.06 -4.25
N THR A 117 -30.25 2.77 -4.60
CA THR A 117 -29.52 1.60 -4.09
C THR A 117 -28.50 1.96 -3.01
N GLU A 118 -27.73 3.01 -3.21
CA GLU A 118 -26.63 3.40 -2.32
C GLU A 118 -27.08 4.39 -1.24
N ASP A 119 -28.03 5.28 -1.55
CA ASP A 119 -28.43 6.35 -0.65
C ASP A 119 -29.83 6.91 -0.98
N GLU A 120 -30.87 6.18 -0.62
CA GLU A 120 -32.27 6.56 -0.94
C GLU A 120 -32.69 7.94 -0.39
N ASN A 121 -32.01 8.43 0.63
CA ASN A 121 -32.24 9.73 1.26
C ASN A 121 -31.26 10.81 0.81
N PHE A 122 -30.50 10.59 -0.27
CA PHE A 122 -29.45 11.48 -0.75
C PHE A 122 -29.87 12.94 -0.83
N ASN A 123 -31.06 13.21 -1.38
CA ASN A 123 -31.58 14.56 -1.55
C ASN A 123 -32.12 15.22 -0.25
N SER A 124 -32.17 14.50 0.86
CA SER A 124 -32.80 14.97 2.10
C SER A 124 -31.84 15.15 3.30
N HIS A 125 -30.63 14.60 3.23
CA HIS A 125 -29.62 14.77 4.28
C HIS A 125 -28.49 15.72 3.86
N ASN A 126 -27.68 16.17 4.82
CA ASN A 126 -26.50 17.03 4.61
C ASN A 126 -25.21 16.25 4.83
N GLY A 127 -24.92 15.26 3.98
CA GLY A 127 -23.67 14.50 3.96
C GLY A 127 -23.67 13.23 4.81
N VAL A 128 -24.44 13.18 5.89
CA VAL A 128 -24.51 12.02 6.78
C VAL A 128 -25.94 11.73 7.24
N VAL A 129 -26.23 10.47 7.52
CA VAL A 129 -27.47 10.05 8.16
C VAL A 129 -27.16 9.67 9.61
N PRO A 130 -27.54 10.52 10.61
CA PRO A 130 -27.13 10.33 12.01
C PRO A 130 -27.51 8.94 12.60
N LYS A 131 -28.69 8.43 12.23
CA LYS A 131 -29.15 7.10 12.67
C LYS A 131 -28.25 5.97 12.14
N ALA A 132 -27.72 6.10 10.94
CA ALA A 132 -26.78 5.12 10.36
C ALA A 132 -25.41 5.17 11.04
N VAL A 133 -24.92 6.38 11.37
CA VAL A 133 -23.67 6.56 12.11
C VAL A 133 -23.75 5.91 13.49
N ILE A 134 -24.83 6.17 14.24
CA ILE A 134 -25.05 5.57 15.57
C ILE A 134 -25.10 4.02 15.48
N ARG A 135 -25.80 3.48 14.49
CA ARG A 135 -25.89 2.02 14.28
C ARG A 135 -24.53 1.41 13.98
N ALA A 136 -23.75 2.04 13.10
CA ALA A 136 -22.41 1.56 12.73
C ALA A 136 -21.45 1.58 13.93
N THR A 137 -21.49 2.65 14.75
CA THR A 137 -20.66 2.78 15.95
C THR A 137 -21.02 1.71 16.99
N LEU A 138 -22.29 1.50 17.26
CA LEU A 138 -22.77 0.48 18.22
C LEU A 138 -22.44 -0.94 17.72
N GLY A 139 -22.60 -1.21 16.42
CA GLY A 139 -22.25 -2.50 15.83
C GLY A 139 -20.77 -2.84 15.96
N SER A 140 -19.90 -1.85 15.77
CA SER A 140 -18.44 -2.00 15.91
C SER A 140 -18.02 -2.29 17.35
N VAL A 141 -18.63 -1.60 18.32
CA VAL A 141 -18.35 -1.80 19.75
C VAL A 141 -18.87 -3.17 20.24
N ALA A 142 -20.00 -3.62 19.69
CA ALA A 142 -20.59 -4.92 20.05
C ALA A 142 -19.92 -6.12 19.34
N GLY A 143 -18.94 -5.90 18.45
CA GLY A 143 -18.31 -6.98 17.69
C GLY A 143 -19.24 -7.69 16.69
N VAL A 144 -20.44 -7.15 16.49
CA VAL A 144 -21.41 -7.64 15.52
C VAL A 144 -21.17 -6.89 14.22
N GLY A 145 -20.40 -7.48 13.32
CA GLY A 145 -20.13 -6.91 12.00
C GLY A 145 -21.44 -6.61 11.27
N SER A 146 -21.83 -5.35 11.16
CA SER A 146 -22.98 -4.95 10.36
C SER A 146 -22.54 -4.83 8.91
N SER A 147 -22.88 -5.79 8.08
CA SER A 147 -22.72 -5.77 6.63
C SER A 147 -23.74 -4.88 5.91
N SER A 148 -24.52 -4.07 6.63
CA SER A 148 -25.54 -3.23 5.98
C SER A 148 -24.99 -1.85 5.68
N GLY A 149 -25.05 -1.46 4.41
CA GLY A 149 -24.71 -0.15 3.87
C GLY A 149 -25.36 0.99 4.66
N GLY A 150 -24.53 1.80 5.31
CA GLY A 150 -24.98 2.92 6.13
C GLY A 150 -24.21 4.21 5.82
N SER A 151 -23.25 4.16 4.88
CA SER A 151 -22.53 5.35 4.41
C SER A 151 -23.28 6.01 3.26
N THR A 152 -23.41 7.33 3.33
CA THR A 152 -24.02 8.12 2.24
C THR A 152 -23.12 8.18 1.00
N LEU A 153 -23.67 8.57 -0.15
CA LEU A 153 -22.88 8.83 -1.37
C LEU A 153 -21.78 9.86 -1.14
N THR A 154 -22.07 10.90 -0.36
CA THR A 154 -21.08 11.93 0.01
C THR A 154 -19.93 11.34 0.84
N GLN A 155 -20.24 10.46 1.80
CA GLN A 155 -19.22 9.75 2.58
C GLN A 155 -18.38 8.80 1.72
N GLN A 156 -19.03 8.10 0.77
CA GLN A 156 -18.32 7.23 -0.17
C GLN A 156 -17.39 8.04 -1.08
N LEU A 157 -17.82 9.21 -1.55
CA LEU A 157 -17.01 10.11 -2.36
C LEU A 157 -15.77 10.60 -1.59
N ILE A 158 -15.96 11.08 -0.36
CA ILE A 158 -14.86 11.50 0.54
C ILE A 158 -13.90 10.33 0.78
N LYS A 159 -14.43 9.14 1.07
CA LYS A 159 -13.62 7.95 1.25
C LYS A 159 -12.73 7.65 0.03
N GLN A 160 -13.29 7.77 -1.17
CA GLN A 160 -12.60 7.46 -2.42
C GLN A 160 -11.55 8.50 -2.81
N GLN A 161 -11.78 9.80 -2.54
CA GLN A 161 -10.97 10.89 -3.06
C GLN A 161 -10.08 11.57 -2.02
N VAL A 162 -10.41 11.47 -0.72
CA VAL A 162 -9.74 12.27 0.32
C VAL A 162 -9.08 11.40 1.38
N VAL A 163 -9.84 10.53 2.07
CA VAL A 163 -9.36 9.85 3.28
C VAL A 163 -8.88 8.41 3.04
N GLY A 164 -9.16 7.82 1.87
CA GLY A 164 -8.75 6.46 1.51
C GLY A 164 -9.49 5.35 2.26
N ASP A 165 -8.97 4.11 2.14
CA ASP A 165 -9.63 2.88 2.58
C ASP A 165 -9.11 2.34 3.93
N ALA A 166 -8.20 3.05 4.62
CA ALA A 166 -7.62 2.58 5.87
C ALA A 166 -8.68 2.21 6.91
N PRO A 167 -8.67 1.02 7.54
CA PRO A 167 -9.73 0.53 8.41
C PRO A 167 -9.59 1.09 9.83
N THR A 168 -9.53 2.42 10.01
CA THR A 168 -9.35 3.09 11.29
C THR A 168 -10.56 3.93 11.69
N PHE A 169 -10.78 4.08 12.99
CA PHE A 169 -11.87 4.94 13.50
C PHE A 169 -11.58 6.42 13.25
N SER A 170 -10.32 6.85 13.30
CA SER A 170 -9.91 8.22 12.98
C SER A 170 -10.22 8.58 11.53
N ARG A 171 -9.92 7.70 10.58
CA ARG A 171 -10.31 7.88 9.18
C ARG A 171 -11.84 8.02 9.03
N LYS A 172 -12.63 7.16 9.75
CA LYS A 172 -14.09 7.26 9.66
C LYS A 172 -14.63 8.55 10.26
N ALA A 173 -13.99 9.10 11.30
CA ALA A 173 -14.32 10.40 11.86
C ALA A 173 -14.03 11.53 10.85
N ALA A 174 -12.85 11.49 10.20
CA ALA A 174 -12.50 12.42 9.13
C ALA A 174 -13.50 12.35 7.97
N GLU A 175 -13.83 11.14 7.49
CA GLU A 175 -14.84 10.92 6.44
C GLU A 175 -16.19 11.61 6.76
N ILE A 176 -16.65 11.53 8.00
CA ILE A 176 -17.90 12.15 8.44
C ILE A 176 -17.79 13.68 8.45
N ILE A 177 -16.68 14.23 8.99
CA ILE A 177 -16.47 15.68 9.07
C ILE A 177 -16.35 16.27 7.66
N ASP A 178 -15.57 15.64 6.80
CA ASP A 178 -15.34 16.09 5.43
C ASP A 178 -16.61 15.98 4.59
N ALA A 179 -17.43 14.93 4.79
CA ALA A 179 -18.72 14.81 4.13
C ALA A 179 -19.69 15.94 4.51
N LEU A 180 -19.73 16.31 5.81
CA LEU A 180 -20.52 17.46 6.28
C LEU A 180 -19.98 18.79 5.74
N ALA A 181 -18.66 18.93 5.60
CA ALA A 181 -18.03 20.13 5.05
C ALA A 181 -18.30 20.23 3.53
N LEU A 182 -18.19 19.13 2.79
CA LEU A 182 -18.41 19.09 1.34
C LEU A 182 -19.82 19.51 0.96
N GLU A 183 -20.84 19.05 1.65
CA GLU A 183 -22.26 19.39 1.42
C GLU A 183 -22.61 20.87 1.68
N ARG A 184 -21.68 21.64 2.28
CA ARG A 184 -21.86 23.09 2.43
C ARG A 184 -21.37 23.89 1.23
N VAL A 185 -20.55 23.27 0.36
CA VAL A 185 -19.84 23.95 -0.72
C VAL A 185 -20.07 23.34 -2.10
N MET A 186 -20.59 22.11 -2.18
CA MET A 186 -21.01 21.45 -3.42
C MET A 186 -22.50 21.10 -3.34
N ASP A 187 -23.20 21.29 -4.44
CA ASP A 187 -24.60 20.86 -4.53
C ASP A 187 -24.74 19.35 -4.78
N LYS A 188 -25.96 18.83 -4.63
CA LYS A 188 -26.24 17.40 -4.78
C LYS A 188 -25.93 16.86 -6.16
N ASP A 189 -26.17 17.64 -7.20
CA ASP A 189 -25.88 17.24 -8.59
C ASP A 189 -24.38 17.19 -8.83
N GLU A 190 -23.63 18.13 -8.29
CA GLU A 190 -22.16 18.14 -8.35
C GLU A 190 -21.56 16.94 -7.62
N ILE A 191 -22.03 16.64 -6.39
CA ILE A 191 -21.60 15.49 -5.60
C ILE A 191 -21.91 14.19 -6.36
N LEU A 192 -23.12 14.00 -6.85
CA LEU A 192 -23.51 12.81 -7.58
C LEU A 192 -22.73 12.64 -8.89
N THR A 193 -22.54 13.73 -9.65
CA THR A 193 -21.74 13.72 -10.88
C THR A 193 -20.30 13.33 -10.61
N THR A 194 -19.70 13.90 -9.56
CA THR A 194 -18.33 13.58 -9.16
C THR A 194 -18.23 12.13 -8.69
N TYR A 195 -19.17 11.65 -7.87
CA TYR A 195 -19.25 10.25 -7.46
C TYR A 195 -19.29 9.29 -8.66
N LEU A 196 -20.16 9.58 -9.64
CA LEU A 196 -20.30 8.78 -10.85
C LEU A 196 -19.05 8.82 -11.76
N ASN A 197 -18.25 9.87 -11.68
CA ASN A 197 -16.98 9.98 -12.43
C ASN A 197 -15.81 9.28 -11.76
N VAL A 198 -15.83 9.07 -10.43
CA VAL A 198 -14.67 8.53 -9.70
C VAL A 198 -14.87 7.11 -9.21
N SER A 199 -16.12 6.66 -9.04
CA SER A 199 -16.41 5.35 -8.45
C SER A 199 -15.88 4.19 -9.32
N PRO A 200 -15.37 3.12 -8.68
CA PRO A 200 -14.91 1.92 -9.39
C PRO A 200 -16.11 1.09 -9.86
N PHE A 201 -16.07 0.64 -11.12
CA PHE A 201 -17.12 -0.15 -11.75
C PHE A 201 -16.63 -1.53 -12.26
N GLY A 202 -15.52 -2.03 -11.76
CA GLY A 202 -15.01 -3.35 -12.13
C GLY A 202 -14.09 -3.32 -13.35
N ARG A 203 -14.32 -4.22 -14.31
CA ARG A 203 -13.45 -4.40 -15.48
C ARG A 203 -14.20 -4.27 -16.79
N ASN A 204 -13.50 -3.76 -17.81
CA ASN A 204 -13.97 -3.73 -19.18
C ASN A 204 -13.65 -5.04 -19.94
N ASN A 205 -14.08 -5.12 -21.19
CA ASN A 205 -13.86 -6.27 -22.08
C ASN A 205 -12.40 -6.47 -22.53
N ARG A 206 -11.45 -5.66 -22.02
CA ARG A 206 -10.00 -5.80 -22.16
C ARG A 206 -9.32 -6.22 -20.86
N GLY A 207 -10.09 -6.47 -19.78
CA GLY A 207 -9.57 -6.83 -18.46
C GLY A 207 -9.06 -5.65 -17.62
N GLN A 208 -9.10 -4.43 -18.16
CA GLN A 208 -8.67 -3.22 -17.47
C GLN A 208 -9.71 -2.80 -16.43
N ASN A 209 -9.28 -2.29 -15.29
CA ASN A 209 -10.17 -1.73 -14.29
C ASN A 209 -10.84 -0.45 -14.81
N ILE A 210 -12.10 -0.25 -14.43
CA ILE A 210 -12.90 0.89 -14.87
C ILE A 210 -13.27 1.74 -13.65
N ALA A 211 -13.03 3.05 -13.73
CA ALA A 211 -13.62 4.04 -12.85
C ALA A 211 -14.36 5.08 -13.69
N GLY A 212 -15.47 5.52 -13.16
CA GLY A 212 -16.36 6.45 -13.87
C GLY A 212 -17.38 5.76 -14.78
N VAL A 213 -18.58 6.32 -14.74
CA VAL A 213 -19.78 5.78 -15.40
C VAL A 213 -19.64 5.70 -16.92
N GLU A 214 -18.94 6.66 -17.54
CA GLU A 214 -18.74 6.67 -19.00
C GLU A 214 -17.82 5.53 -19.42
N ALA A 215 -16.69 5.34 -18.70
CA ALA A 215 -15.79 4.21 -18.96
C ALA A 215 -16.50 2.87 -18.74
N ALA A 216 -17.42 2.79 -17.76
CA ALA A 216 -18.22 1.60 -17.50
C ALA A 216 -19.23 1.33 -18.63
N ALA A 217 -19.97 2.36 -19.07
CA ALA A 217 -20.94 2.24 -20.16
C ALA A 217 -20.26 1.80 -21.46
N GLN A 218 -19.14 2.43 -21.81
CA GLN A 218 -18.38 2.09 -23.01
C GLN A 218 -17.69 0.72 -22.89
N GLY A 219 -17.06 0.42 -21.75
CA GLY A 219 -16.25 -0.79 -21.58
C GLY A 219 -17.06 -2.06 -21.33
N ILE A 220 -18.33 -1.96 -20.92
CA ILE A 220 -19.20 -3.11 -20.66
C ILE A 220 -20.24 -3.29 -21.77
N PHE A 221 -20.85 -2.18 -22.22
CA PHE A 221 -21.99 -2.21 -23.15
C PHE A 221 -21.70 -1.57 -24.51
N GLY A 222 -20.61 -0.81 -24.66
CA GLY A 222 -20.29 -0.12 -25.92
C GLY A 222 -21.16 1.11 -26.20
N VAL A 223 -21.82 1.66 -25.19
CA VAL A 223 -22.68 2.84 -25.30
C VAL A 223 -22.15 4.00 -24.45
N SER A 224 -22.63 5.24 -24.70
CA SER A 224 -22.30 6.34 -23.80
C SER A 224 -23.10 6.24 -22.49
N ALA A 225 -22.59 6.87 -21.40
CA ALA A 225 -23.31 6.94 -20.13
C ALA A 225 -24.68 7.60 -20.26
N LYS A 226 -24.86 8.47 -21.26
CA LYS A 226 -26.14 9.15 -21.56
C LYS A 226 -27.19 8.18 -22.08
N ASP A 227 -26.78 7.17 -22.84
CA ASP A 227 -27.66 6.28 -23.58
C ASP A 227 -27.97 4.98 -22.81
N LEU A 228 -27.53 4.86 -21.55
CA LEU A 228 -27.81 3.70 -20.72
C LEU A 228 -29.29 3.45 -20.53
N THR A 229 -29.74 2.25 -20.92
CA THR A 229 -31.09 1.76 -20.65
C THR A 229 -31.31 1.49 -19.16
N ILE A 230 -32.54 1.31 -18.71
CA ILE A 230 -32.85 1.02 -17.30
C ILE A 230 -32.11 -0.26 -16.81
N PRO A 231 -32.12 -1.41 -17.53
CA PRO A 231 -31.38 -2.59 -17.11
C PRO A 231 -29.86 -2.39 -17.04
N GLN A 232 -29.27 -1.70 -18.03
CA GLN A 232 -27.85 -1.38 -18.06
C GLN A 232 -27.45 -0.43 -16.91
N ALA A 233 -28.29 0.59 -16.66
CA ALA A 233 -28.11 1.53 -15.55
C ALA A 233 -28.18 0.81 -14.19
N ALA A 234 -29.12 -0.11 -14.03
CA ALA A 234 -29.25 -0.92 -12.81
C ALA A 234 -28.03 -1.81 -12.60
N PHE A 235 -27.48 -2.41 -13.64
CA PHE A 235 -26.26 -3.21 -13.56
C PHE A 235 -25.06 -2.36 -13.11
N ILE A 236 -24.81 -1.22 -13.78
CA ILE A 236 -23.72 -0.31 -13.43
C ILE A 236 -23.87 0.18 -11.99
N ALA A 237 -25.08 0.59 -11.56
CA ALA A 237 -25.33 1.04 -10.20
C ALA A 237 -25.11 -0.04 -9.13
N GLY A 238 -25.17 -1.31 -9.51
CA GLY A 238 -24.88 -2.45 -8.62
C GLY A 238 -23.39 -2.73 -8.41
N LEU A 239 -22.52 -2.30 -9.33
CA LEU A 239 -21.10 -2.65 -9.34
C LEU A 239 -20.29 -2.08 -8.16
N PRO A 240 -20.50 -0.83 -7.67
CA PRO A 240 -19.65 -0.22 -6.65
C PRO A 240 -19.54 -1.00 -5.34
N GLN A 241 -20.53 -1.80 -4.98
CA GLN A 241 -20.52 -2.62 -3.77
C GLN A 241 -19.39 -3.68 -3.80
N SER A 242 -19.15 -4.32 -4.96
CA SER A 242 -18.08 -5.30 -5.17
C SER A 242 -17.65 -5.33 -6.64
N PRO A 243 -16.90 -4.31 -7.10
CA PRO A 243 -16.69 -4.04 -8.52
C PRO A 243 -16.11 -5.23 -9.28
N ILE A 244 -15.09 -5.88 -8.72
CA ILE A 244 -14.42 -7.02 -9.36
C ILE A 244 -15.28 -8.28 -9.37
N VAL A 245 -16.07 -8.51 -8.32
CA VAL A 245 -16.93 -9.69 -8.22
C VAL A 245 -18.11 -9.58 -9.19
N TYR A 246 -18.75 -8.41 -9.23
CA TYR A 246 -19.96 -8.18 -10.04
C TYR A 246 -19.67 -7.86 -11.50
N SER A 247 -18.45 -7.42 -11.84
CA SER A 247 -18.01 -7.20 -13.22
C SER A 247 -18.16 -8.48 -14.07
N PRO A 248 -18.63 -8.38 -15.33
CA PRO A 248 -18.80 -9.55 -16.19
C PRO A 248 -17.47 -10.09 -16.74
N TYR A 249 -16.35 -9.35 -16.60
CA TYR A 249 -15.05 -9.72 -17.17
C TYR A 249 -14.04 -10.16 -16.13
N ALA A 250 -13.17 -11.09 -16.52
CA ALA A 250 -11.98 -11.51 -15.81
C ALA A 250 -10.80 -10.55 -16.07
N SER A 251 -9.65 -10.78 -15.43
CA SER A 251 -8.46 -9.92 -15.56
C SER A 251 -7.78 -9.98 -16.93
N ASP A 252 -8.07 -11.02 -17.71
CA ASP A 252 -7.61 -11.20 -19.09
C ASP A 252 -8.59 -10.65 -20.15
N GLY A 253 -9.67 -9.99 -19.70
CA GLY A 253 -10.72 -9.46 -20.57
C GLY A 253 -11.74 -10.49 -21.05
N SER A 254 -11.57 -11.77 -20.71
CA SER A 254 -12.55 -12.79 -21.03
C SER A 254 -13.85 -12.61 -20.23
N LEU A 255 -14.98 -12.97 -20.83
CA LEU A 255 -16.24 -13.07 -20.09
C LEU A 255 -16.12 -14.17 -19.03
N LYS A 256 -16.54 -13.88 -17.81
CA LYS A 256 -16.63 -14.86 -16.73
C LYS A 256 -17.62 -15.98 -17.08
N THR A 257 -17.54 -17.11 -16.38
CA THR A 257 -18.51 -18.19 -16.51
C THR A 257 -19.93 -17.72 -16.16
N PRO A 258 -20.99 -18.33 -16.70
CA PRO A 258 -22.37 -17.92 -16.40
C PRO A 258 -22.67 -17.86 -14.90
N GLU A 259 -22.12 -18.76 -14.08
CA GLU A 259 -22.28 -18.80 -12.63
C GLU A 259 -21.67 -17.55 -11.96
N ASN A 260 -20.50 -17.10 -12.44
CA ASN A 260 -19.83 -15.92 -11.93
C ASN A 260 -20.44 -14.61 -12.46
N GLN A 261 -21.02 -14.62 -13.67
CA GLN A 261 -21.81 -13.50 -14.19
C GLN A 261 -23.12 -13.33 -13.43
N ALA A 262 -23.74 -14.44 -12.99
CA ALA A 262 -24.99 -14.42 -12.24
C ALA A 262 -24.91 -13.52 -10.99
N LEU A 263 -23.73 -13.42 -10.32
CA LEU A 263 -23.56 -12.56 -9.16
C LEU A 263 -23.85 -11.07 -9.47
N GLY A 264 -23.34 -10.57 -10.59
CA GLY A 264 -23.59 -9.20 -11.04
C GLY A 264 -25.01 -9.01 -11.58
N LEU A 265 -25.54 -9.99 -12.32
CA LEU A 265 -26.90 -9.98 -12.86
C LEU A 265 -27.96 -10.01 -11.74
N ASP A 266 -27.76 -10.80 -10.70
CA ASP A 266 -28.68 -10.83 -9.55
C ASP A 266 -28.58 -9.54 -8.75
N ARG A 267 -27.38 -8.95 -8.61
CA ARG A 267 -27.24 -7.61 -8.02
C ARG A 267 -27.99 -6.55 -8.82
N ALA A 268 -28.00 -6.62 -10.15
CA ALA A 268 -28.78 -5.71 -11.00
C ALA A 268 -30.29 -5.85 -10.74
N LYS A 269 -30.80 -7.06 -10.49
CA LYS A 269 -32.22 -7.27 -10.09
C LYS A 269 -32.53 -6.64 -8.74
N ASP A 270 -31.59 -6.72 -7.76
CA ASP A 270 -31.75 -6.02 -6.48
C ASP A 270 -31.84 -4.50 -6.68
N VAL A 271 -31.02 -3.94 -7.58
CA VAL A 271 -31.07 -2.52 -7.94
C VAL A 271 -32.42 -2.17 -8.59
N LEU A 272 -32.89 -2.96 -9.55
CA LEU A 272 -34.22 -2.76 -10.16
C LEU A 272 -35.34 -2.78 -9.11
N TYR A 273 -35.26 -3.71 -8.16
CA TYR A 273 -36.21 -3.74 -7.03
C TYR A 273 -36.14 -2.48 -6.16
N ASN A 274 -34.93 -1.99 -5.85
CA ASN A 274 -34.75 -0.74 -5.11
C ASN A 274 -35.32 0.46 -5.91
N MET A 275 -35.08 0.53 -7.21
CA MET A 275 -35.66 1.56 -8.08
C MET A 275 -37.19 1.54 -8.07
N TYR A 276 -37.80 0.36 -8.13
CA TYR A 276 -39.24 0.20 -7.98
C TYR A 276 -39.74 0.61 -6.59
N ARG A 277 -39.11 0.12 -5.54
CA ARG A 277 -39.48 0.41 -4.13
C ARG A 277 -39.43 1.91 -3.82
N THR A 278 -38.47 2.64 -4.40
CA THR A 278 -38.32 4.09 -4.23
C THR A 278 -39.16 4.93 -5.21
N GLY A 279 -39.87 4.30 -6.12
CA GLY A 279 -40.69 4.97 -7.13
C GLY A 279 -39.87 5.58 -8.29
N ALA A 280 -38.62 5.19 -8.48
CA ALA A 280 -37.78 5.61 -9.58
C ALA A 280 -38.20 4.98 -10.91
N ILE A 281 -38.81 3.80 -10.88
CA ILE A 281 -39.44 3.09 -12.00
C ILE A 281 -40.83 2.57 -11.59
N THR A 282 -41.70 2.33 -12.58
CA THR A 282 -43.04 1.78 -12.35
C THR A 282 -43.01 0.28 -12.08
N LYS A 283 -44.13 -0.29 -11.64
CA LYS A 283 -44.27 -1.74 -11.46
C LYS A 283 -44.14 -2.50 -12.79
N GLU A 284 -44.69 -1.96 -13.85
CA GLU A 284 -44.66 -2.52 -15.20
C GLU A 284 -43.23 -2.55 -15.74
N GLU A 285 -42.47 -1.48 -15.54
CA GLU A 285 -41.03 -1.41 -15.90
C GLU A 285 -40.23 -2.42 -15.10
N TYR A 286 -40.47 -2.53 -13.79
CA TYR A 286 -39.80 -3.53 -12.94
C TYR A 286 -40.09 -4.97 -13.41
N ASP A 287 -41.36 -5.31 -13.67
CA ASP A 287 -41.76 -6.65 -14.12
C ASP A 287 -41.15 -7.00 -15.48
N GLN A 288 -41.07 -6.02 -16.40
CA GLN A 288 -40.46 -6.18 -17.70
C GLN A 288 -38.95 -6.38 -17.58
N TYR A 289 -38.23 -5.50 -16.87
CA TYR A 289 -36.76 -5.46 -16.85
C TYR A 289 -36.15 -6.50 -15.92
N SER A 290 -36.86 -6.94 -14.89
CA SER A 290 -36.40 -8.05 -14.03
C SER A 290 -36.30 -9.40 -14.78
N GLN A 291 -37.00 -9.55 -15.91
CA GLN A 291 -36.95 -10.72 -16.78
C GLN A 291 -36.03 -10.53 -17.99
N TYR A 292 -35.46 -9.34 -18.18
CA TYR A 292 -34.59 -9.05 -19.32
C TYR A 292 -33.24 -9.77 -19.15
N ASP A 293 -32.82 -10.49 -20.21
CA ASP A 293 -31.52 -11.17 -20.25
C ASP A 293 -30.42 -10.17 -20.63
N LEU A 294 -29.90 -9.47 -19.62
CA LEU A 294 -28.87 -8.44 -19.79
C LEU A 294 -27.52 -8.99 -20.23
N SER A 295 -27.28 -10.29 -20.08
CA SER A 295 -26.00 -10.91 -20.50
C SER A 295 -25.74 -10.75 -22.01
N LYS A 296 -26.77 -10.54 -22.79
CA LYS A 296 -26.70 -10.31 -24.25
C LYS A 296 -26.15 -8.94 -24.64
N ASP A 297 -26.18 -7.99 -23.70
CA ASP A 297 -25.70 -6.63 -23.93
C ASP A 297 -24.18 -6.50 -23.67
N PHE A 298 -23.55 -7.50 -23.04
CA PHE A 298 -22.12 -7.45 -22.75
C PHE A 298 -21.29 -7.52 -24.02
N LEU A 299 -20.29 -6.64 -24.12
CA LEU A 299 -19.34 -6.67 -25.24
C LEU A 299 -18.54 -7.98 -25.28
N PRO A 300 -18.18 -8.46 -26.48
CA PRO A 300 -17.24 -9.57 -26.59
C PRO A 300 -15.85 -9.18 -26.06
N SER A 301 -15.07 -10.17 -25.60
CA SER A 301 -13.68 -9.96 -25.18
C SER A 301 -12.83 -9.35 -26.30
N ASN A 302 -11.96 -8.38 -25.96
CA ASN A 302 -11.09 -7.70 -26.92
C ASN A 302 -9.59 -7.82 -26.60
N GLY A 303 -9.22 -8.69 -25.64
CA GLY A 303 -7.82 -8.94 -25.25
C GLY A 303 -7.13 -7.77 -24.50
N ILE A 304 -5.94 -8.03 -23.98
CA ILE A 304 -5.10 -7.03 -23.27
C ILE A 304 -4.02 -6.53 -24.22
N GLU A 305 -3.89 -5.22 -24.35
CA GLU A 305 -2.74 -4.57 -24.98
C GLU A 305 -1.74 -4.21 -23.87
N LYS A 306 -0.53 -4.81 -23.91
CA LYS A 306 0.54 -4.54 -22.93
C LYS A 306 1.53 -3.53 -23.50
N THR A 307 1.81 -2.48 -22.74
CA THR A 307 2.91 -1.56 -23.05
C THR A 307 4.24 -2.23 -22.66
N PRO A 308 5.22 -2.33 -23.55
CA PRO A 308 6.53 -2.87 -23.19
C PRO A 308 7.26 -1.88 -22.26
N HIS A 309 7.77 -2.39 -21.16
CA HIS A 309 8.57 -1.62 -20.20
C HIS A 309 9.96 -2.24 -20.05
N ASP A 310 10.88 -1.48 -19.47
CA ASP A 310 12.27 -1.86 -19.22
C ASP A 310 12.65 -1.82 -17.73
N TYR A 311 13.91 -2.08 -17.43
CA TYR A 311 14.43 -2.03 -16.06
C TYR A 311 14.21 -0.68 -15.37
N LEU A 312 14.29 0.44 -16.11
CA LEU A 312 14.11 1.78 -15.54
C LEU A 312 12.68 1.98 -15.06
N TYR A 313 11.70 1.55 -15.85
CA TYR A 313 10.32 1.64 -15.47
C TYR A 313 10.03 0.89 -14.16
N PHE A 314 10.41 -0.38 -14.08
CA PHE A 314 10.13 -1.20 -12.90
C PHE A 314 10.89 -0.72 -11.67
N GLN A 315 12.14 -0.28 -11.82
CA GLN A 315 12.90 0.30 -10.72
C GLN A 315 12.25 1.59 -10.20
N ALA A 316 11.88 2.50 -11.09
CA ALA A 316 11.24 3.77 -10.71
C ALA A 316 9.87 3.54 -10.03
N VAL A 317 9.07 2.59 -10.53
CA VAL A 317 7.79 2.23 -9.91
C VAL A 317 8.00 1.62 -8.53
N SER A 318 8.97 0.69 -8.38
CA SER A 318 9.26 0.04 -7.09
C SER A 318 9.68 1.05 -6.02
N GLU A 319 10.61 1.96 -6.34
CA GLU A 319 11.05 3.00 -5.40
C GLU A 319 9.92 4.01 -5.07
N ALA A 320 9.09 4.32 -6.05
CA ALA A 320 7.95 5.20 -5.84
C ALA A 320 6.84 4.54 -4.99
N GLU A 321 6.62 3.23 -5.13
CA GLU A 321 5.71 2.45 -4.26
C GLU A 321 6.20 2.44 -2.81
N GLU A 322 7.52 2.29 -2.59
CA GLU A 322 8.13 2.35 -1.26
C GLU A 322 8.02 3.75 -0.64
N ALA A 323 8.35 4.79 -1.39
CA ALA A 323 8.20 6.19 -0.95
C ALA A 323 6.74 6.54 -0.63
N MET A 324 5.78 6.04 -1.41
CA MET A 324 4.36 6.21 -1.16
C MET A 324 3.92 5.45 0.09
N TYR A 325 4.41 4.23 0.31
CA TYR A 325 4.16 3.46 1.52
C TYR A 325 4.62 4.22 2.77
N ASP A 326 5.84 4.73 2.77
CA ASP A 326 6.40 5.51 3.89
C ASP A 326 5.59 6.81 4.13
N TYR A 327 5.19 7.48 3.07
CA TYR A 327 4.33 8.67 3.15
C TYR A 327 2.98 8.34 3.82
N LEU A 328 2.32 7.25 3.41
CA LEU A 328 1.03 6.84 3.96
C LEU A 328 1.12 6.44 5.44
N ILE A 329 2.15 5.66 5.81
CA ILE A 329 2.43 5.29 7.21
C ILE A 329 2.58 6.54 8.08
N LYS A 330 3.33 7.53 7.59
CA LYS A 330 3.56 8.79 8.31
C LYS A 330 2.30 9.66 8.35
N ARG A 331 1.59 9.81 7.23
CA ARG A 331 0.34 10.57 7.13
C ARG A 331 -0.71 10.07 8.13
N ASP A 332 -0.88 8.75 8.22
CA ASP A 332 -1.89 8.10 9.04
C ASP A 332 -1.42 7.83 10.48
N ASN A 333 -0.20 8.26 10.84
CA ASN A 333 0.43 8.07 12.17
C ASN A 333 0.38 6.60 12.62
N VAL A 334 0.68 5.65 11.71
CA VAL A 334 0.66 4.21 12.01
C VAL A 334 1.75 3.88 13.03
N SER A 335 1.36 3.23 14.12
CA SER A 335 2.31 2.92 15.19
C SER A 335 3.29 1.81 14.79
N SER A 336 4.51 1.85 15.35
CA SER A 336 5.49 0.77 15.17
C SER A 336 5.01 -0.59 15.72
N HIS A 337 3.99 -0.58 16.59
CA HIS A 337 3.33 -1.80 17.06
C HIS A 337 2.45 -2.41 15.96
N ASP A 338 1.66 -1.58 15.27
CA ASP A 338 0.75 -2.03 14.20
C ASP A 338 1.53 -2.51 12.97
N LEU A 339 2.72 -1.94 12.72
CA LEU A 339 3.64 -2.40 11.66
C LEU A 339 4.27 -3.77 11.90
N LYS A 340 4.13 -4.35 13.11
CA LYS A 340 4.48 -5.76 13.35
C LYS A 340 3.42 -6.73 12.83
N ASN A 341 2.24 -6.24 12.49
CA ASN A 341 1.17 -7.03 11.94
C ASN A 341 1.27 -7.09 10.40
N ASN A 342 1.55 -8.27 9.86
CA ASN A 342 1.69 -8.49 8.43
C ASN A 342 0.45 -8.08 7.61
N SER A 343 -0.76 -8.16 8.18
CA SER A 343 -1.97 -7.72 7.48
C SER A 343 -2.01 -6.20 7.32
N THR A 344 -1.58 -5.45 8.33
CA THR A 344 -1.46 -3.99 8.27
C THR A 344 -0.43 -3.58 7.22
N VAL A 345 0.76 -4.17 7.26
CA VAL A 345 1.83 -3.90 6.27
C VAL A 345 1.33 -4.14 4.84
N LYS A 346 0.73 -5.31 4.58
CA LYS A 346 0.18 -5.63 3.25
C LYS A 346 -0.90 -4.66 2.81
N SER A 347 -1.82 -4.27 3.71
CA SER A 347 -2.87 -3.31 3.37
C SER A 347 -2.32 -1.96 2.96
N TYR A 348 -1.27 -1.46 3.65
CA TYR A 348 -0.62 -0.20 3.29
C TYR A 348 0.25 -0.31 2.02
N GLN A 349 0.87 -1.46 1.76
CA GLN A 349 1.56 -1.71 0.50
C GLN A 349 0.60 -1.70 -0.69
N GLU A 350 -0.55 -2.37 -0.59
CA GLU A 350 -1.58 -2.34 -1.63
C GLU A 350 -2.21 -0.95 -1.80
N LEU A 351 -2.39 -0.21 -0.69
CA LEU A 351 -2.84 1.17 -0.74
C LEU A 351 -1.82 2.07 -1.45
N ALA A 352 -0.53 1.91 -1.17
CA ALA A 352 0.54 2.66 -1.81
C ALA A 352 0.59 2.42 -3.33
N LYS A 353 0.49 1.16 -3.76
CA LYS A 353 0.41 0.81 -5.17
C LYS A 353 -0.79 1.44 -5.87
N LYS A 354 -1.96 1.37 -5.23
CA LYS A 354 -3.19 1.96 -5.77
C LYS A 354 -3.06 3.48 -5.87
N GLU A 355 -2.65 4.13 -4.78
CA GLU A 355 -2.50 5.58 -4.71
C GLU A 355 -1.49 6.10 -5.75
N LEU A 356 -0.34 5.42 -5.89
CA LEU A 356 0.66 5.78 -6.88
C LEU A 356 0.11 5.69 -8.31
N ARG A 357 -0.68 4.67 -8.64
CA ARG A 357 -1.19 4.46 -10.00
C ARG A 357 -2.34 5.38 -10.35
N GLU A 358 -3.20 5.68 -9.36
CA GLU A 358 -4.48 6.37 -9.56
C GLU A 358 -4.43 7.84 -9.12
N GLY A 359 -3.39 8.29 -8.41
CA GLY A 359 -3.32 9.61 -7.78
C GLY A 359 -2.78 10.73 -8.67
N GLY A 360 -2.37 10.46 -9.92
CA GLY A 360 -1.90 11.49 -10.85
C GLY A 360 -0.54 12.09 -10.49
N TYR A 361 0.32 11.35 -9.84
CA TYR A 361 1.65 11.79 -9.41
C TYR A 361 2.63 11.87 -10.57
N THR A 362 3.67 12.69 -10.39
CA THR A 362 4.86 12.68 -11.23
C THR A 362 6.03 12.14 -10.42
N VAL A 363 6.48 10.95 -10.78
CA VAL A 363 7.70 10.34 -10.23
C VAL A 363 8.88 10.91 -11.00
N GLN A 364 9.55 11.89 -10.43
CA GLN A 364 10.76 12.48 -11.04
C GLN A 364 11.98 11.70 -10.58
N THR A 365 12.65 11.02 -11.53
CA THR A 365 13.89 10.28 -11.27
C THR A 365 15.11 11.20 -11.32
N THR A 366 16.24 10.72 -10.78
CA THR A 366 17.54 11.36 -10.93
C THR A 366 18.23 11.00 -12.24
N ILE A 367 17.64 10.13 -13.04
CA ILE A 367 18.21 9.60 -14.27
C ILE A 367 18.37 10.68 -15.34
N ASN A 368 19.59 10.84 -15.82
CA ASN A 368 19.88 11.71 -16.96
C ASN A 368 19.63 10.96 -18.27
N LYS A 369 18.71 11.47 -19.09
CA LYS A 369 18.27 10.82 -20.33
C LYS A 369 19.42 10.52 -21.29
N ALA A 370 20.33 11.47 -21.49
CA ALA A 370 21.43 11.29 -22.43
C ALA A 370 22.44 10.25 -21.94
N ILE A 371 22.74 10.27 -20.64
CA ILE A 371 23.64 9.30 -20.00
C ILE A 371 23.01 7.90 -20.04
N TYR A 372 21.75 7.76 -19.63
CA TYR A 372 21.05 6.48 -19.64
C TYR A 372 21.04 5.85 -21.04
N ASN A 373 20.65 6.64 -22.05
CA ASN A 373 20.61 6.17 -23.44
C ASN A 373 22.00 5.76 -23.95
N ALA A 374 23.05 6.50 -23.58
CA ALA A 374 24.42 6.15 -23.95
C ALA A 374 24.88 4.84 -23.31
N MET A 375 24.51 4.60 -22.05
CA MET A 375 24.81 3.35 -21.35
C MET A 375 24.08 2.16 -21.99
N GLN A 376 22.77 2.30 -22.30
CA GLN A 376 22.00 1.26 -22.99
C GLN A 376 22.59 0.96 -24.39
N ALA A 377 22.95 1.98 -25.15
CA ALA A 377 23.59 1.81 -26.45
C ALA A 377 24.96 1.11 -26.35
N ALA A 378 25.73 1.39 -25.30
CA ALA A 378 27.02 0.71 -25.09
C ALA A 378 26.83 -0.79 -24.85
N VAL A 379 25.86 -1.17 -24.04
CA VAL A 379 25.55 -2.59 -23.79
C VAL A 379 25.02 -3.29 -25.04
N ALA A 380 24.13 -2.64 -25.77
CA ALA A 380 23.62 -3.19 -27.03
C ALA A 380 24.72 -3.45 -28.05
N ASN A 381 25.69 -2.52 -28.15
CA ASN A 381 26.79 -2.60 -29.17
C ASN A 381 27.96 -3.51 -28.74
N TYR A 382 28.27 -3.55 -27.44
CA TYR A 382 29.50 -4.18 -26.95
C TYR A 382 29.28 -5.33 -25.98
N GLY A 383 28.05 -5.51 -25.47
CA GLY A 383 27.74 -6.56 -24.48
C GLY A 383 28.10 -7.96 -24.96
N GLY A 384 27.98 -8.24 -26.25
CA GLY A 384 28.37 -9.52 -26.85
C GLY A 384 29.86 -9.85 -26.73
N LEU A 385 30.74 -8.85 -26.50
CA LEU A 385 32.17 -9.08 -26.27
C LEU A 385 32.46 -9.74 -24.91
N LEU A 386 31.52 -9.76 -24.01
CA LEU A 386 31.63 -10.41 -22.70
C LEU A 386 31.35 -11.90 -22.76
N ASP A 387 30.73 -12.38 -23.84
CA ASP A 387 30.32 -13.77 -23.97
C ASP A 387 31.54 -14.66 -24.20
N ASP A 388 31.70 -15.68 -23.38
CA ASP A 388 32.86 -16.61 -23.41
C ASP A 388 32.59 -17.89 -24.22
N GLY A 389 31.43 -17.96 -24.90
CA GLY A 389 30.97 -19.11 -25.67
C GLY A 389 30.26 -20.18 -24.86
N THR A 390 30.13 -20.03 -23.54
CA THR A 390 29.36 -20.95 -22.67
C THR A 390 27.94 -20.47 -22.44
N GLY A 391 27.67 -19.18 -22.63
CA GLY A 391 26.36 -18.55 -22.45
C GLY A 391 26.41 -17.05 -22.57
N LEU A 392 25.24 -16.42 -22.38
CA LEU A 392 25.10 -14.97 -22.32
C LEU A 392 25.57 -14.47 -20.96
N VAL A 393 26.57 -13.58 -20.96
CA VAL A 393 27.07 -12.91 -19.74
C VAL A 393 26.24 -11.66 -19.50
N GLU A 394 25.49 -11.61 -18.39
CA GLU A 394 24.70 -10.46 -17.99
C GLU A 394 25.56 -9.32 -17.43
N VAL A 395 25.00 -8.10 -17.42
CA VAL A 395 25.68 -6.88 -17.00
C VAL A 395 24.82 -6.10 -16.01
N GLY A 396 25.40 -5.78 -14.85
CA GLY A 396 24.89 -4.78 -13.91
C GLY A 396 25.87 -3.61 -13.81
N ASN A 397 25.40 -2.37 -13.95
CA ASN A 397 26.22 -1.17 -13.82
C ASN A 397 25.42 -0.01 -13.26
N VAL A 398 26.06 0.84 -12.44
CA VAL A 398 25.48 2.07 -11.90
C VAL A 398 26.45 3.23 -12.07
N LEU A 399 25.98 4.35 -12.62
CA LEU A 399 26.69 5.62 -12.65
C LEU A 399 26.06 6.60 -11.67
N MET A 400 26.84 7.07 -10.69
CA MET A 400 26.40 7.92 -9.61
C MET A 400 27.17 9.25 -9.58
N ASP A 401 26.49 10.36 -9.27
CA ASP A 401 27.15 11.65 -9.01
C ASP A 401 27.80 11.61 -7.62
N ASN A 402 29.11 11.80 -7.58
CA ASN A 402 29.87 11.72 -6.33
C ASN A 402 29.48 12.76 -5.27
N ARG A 403 28.92 13.89 -5.66
CA ARG A 403 28.59 14.99 -4.73
C ARG A 403 27.21 14.81 -4.08
N THR A 404 26.29 14.16 -4.79
CA THR A 404 24.88 14.12 -4.40
C THR A 404 24.40 12.70 -4.08
N GLY A 405 25.14 11.66 -4.50
CA GLY A 405 24.66 10.29 -4.45
C GLY A 405 23.57 9.95 -5.49
N ALA A 406 23.21 10.90 -6.36
CA ALA A 406 22.16 10.70 -7.35
C ALA A 406 22.62 9.70 -8.44
N ILE A 407 21.79 8.71 -8.73
CA ILE A 407 22.01 7.77 -9.82
C ILE A 407 21.65 8.47 -11.15
N LEU A 408 22.64 8.68 -12.00
CA LEU A 408 22.49 9.34 -13.29
C LEU A 408 22.08 8.39 -14.41
N GLY A 409 22.40 7.11 -14.26
CA GLY A 409 22.06 6.04 -15.17
C GLY A 409 22.49 4.69 -14.64
N PHE A 410 21.89 3.63 -15.16
CA PHE A 410 22.26 2.26 -14.81
C PHE A 410 22.00 1.28 -15.94
N ILE A 411 22.52 0.07 -15.81
CA ILE A 411 22.26 -1.06 -16.67
C ILE A 411 21.76 -2.19 -15.78
N GLY A 412 20.51 -2.60 -15.94
CA GLY A 412 19.91 -3.70 -15.18
C GLY A 412 20.18 -5.07 -15.78
N GLY A 413 20.50 -5.13 -17.07
CA GLY A 413 20.77 -6.35 -17.82
C GLY A 413 20.92 -6.06 -19.30
N ARG A 414 21.12 -7.11 -20.13
CA ARG A 414 21.30 -6.97 -21.59
C ARG A 414 19.99 -7.01 -22.36
N ASN A 415 18.99 -7.73 -21.84
CA ASN A 415 17.69 -7.90 -22.48
C ASN A 415 16.59 -8.13 -21.44
N PHE A 416 15.75 -7.12 -21.22
CA PHE A 416 14.66 -7.19 -20.25
C PHE A 416 13.61 -8.29 -20.57
N GLU A 417 13.30 -8.51 -21.86
CA GLU A 417 12.31 -9.53 -22.25
C GLU A 417 12.81 -10.95 -21.93
N GLY A 418 14.12 -11.17 -22.03
CA GLY A 418 14.72 -12.47 -21.72
C GLY A 418 15.05 -12.69 -20.25
N ASN A 419 15.38 -11.62 -19.53
CA ASN A 419 15.74 -11.66 -18.11
C ASN A 419 15.31 -10.37 -17.42
N GLN A 420 14.30 -10.46 -16.54
CA GLN A 420 13.75 -9.32 -15.80
C GLN A 420 14.50 -9.01 -14.50
N ASN A 421 15.46 -9.85 -14.10
CA ASN A 421 16.28 -9.60 -12.92
C ASN A 421 17.17 -8.38 -13.14
N ASN A 422 17.05 -7.38 -12.26
CA ASN A 422 17.84 -6.16 -12.33
C ASN A 422 19.20 -6.37 -11.66
N HIS A 423 20.22 -6.67 -12.46
CA HIS A 423 21.58 -6.94 -11.96
C HIS A 423 22.26 -5.74 -11.30
N ALA A 424 21.71 -4.53 -11.43
CA ALA A 424 22.22 -3.34 -10.74
C ALA A 424 21.70 -3.22 -9.30
N PHE A 425 20.43 -3.65 -9.05
CA PHE A 425 19.74 -3.43 -7.79
C PHE A 425 19.28 -4.69 -7.06
N ASP A 426 19.01 -5.79 -7.80
CA ASP A 426 18.42 -7.01 -7.18
C ASP A 426 19.43 -8.14 -7.02
N THR A 427 20.51 -8.14 -7.81
CA THR A 427 21.54 -9.18 -7.73
C THR A 427 22.59 -8.82 -6.70
N GLU A 428 22.69 -9.61 -5.65
CA GLU A 428 23.73 -9.51 -4.65
C GLU A 428 24.86 -10.48 -4.96
N ARG A 429 26.12 -9.98 -4.86
CA ARG A 429 27.34 -10.77 -5.03
C ARG A 429 28.44 -10.28 -4.12
N SER A 430 29.41 -11.16 -3.85
CA SER A 430 30.62 -10.76 -3.15
C SER A 430 31.34 -9.64 -3.90
N PRO A 431 31.64 -8.50 -3.24
CA PRO A 431 32.43 -7.43 -3.84
C PRO A 431 33.89 -7.80 -4.06
N GLY A 432 34.33 -8.93 -3.52
CA GLY A 432 35.73 -9.34 -3.56
C GLY A 432 36.67 -8.27 -3.00
N SER A 433 37.81 -8.09 -3.63
CA SER A 433 38.83 -7.11 -3.20
C SER A 433 38.40 -5.65 -3.30
N THR A 434 37.31 -5.34 -3.99
CA THR A 434 36.83 -3.96 -4.08
C THR A 434 36.28 -3.42 -2.77
N ILE A 435 36.04 -4.28 -1.79
CA ILE A 435 35.64 -3.88 -0.43
C ILE A 435 36.82 -3.30 0.40
N LYS A 436 38.08 -3.57 0.04
CA LYS A 436 39.28 -3.18 0.82
C LYS A 436 39.34 -1.68 1.11
N PRO A 437 39.13 -0.77 0.13
CA PRO A 437 39.13 0.66 0.39
C PRO A 437 38.07 1.08 1.41
N ILE A 438 36.90 0.48 1.36
CA ILE A 438 35.72 0.85 2.17
C ILE A 438 35.84 0.27 3.60
N LEU A 439 36.00 -1.04 3.71
CA LEU A 439 35.92 -1.77 4.98
C LEU A 439 37.21 -1.66 5.82
N ALA A 440 38.38 -1.63 5.18
CA ALA A 440 39.66 -1.67 5.88
C ALA A 440 40.39 -0.31 5.82
N TYR A 441 40.86 0.10 4.67
CA TYR A 441 41.77 1.23 4.56
C TYR A 441 41.12 2.58 4.85
N GLY A 442 39.92 2.83 4.34
CA GLY A 442 39.19 4.09 4.57
C GLY A 442 38.91 4.32 6.04
N ILE A 443 38.39 3.31 6.74
CA ILE A 443 38.13 3.37 8.18
C ILE A 443 39.42 3.59 8.97
N ALA A 444 40.49 2.88 8.62
CA ALA A 444 41.78 3.02 9.30
C ALA A 444 42.41 4.40 9.11
N ILE A 445 42.25 5.01 7.95
CA ILE A 445 42.68 6.38 7.67
C ILE A 445 41.86 7.38 8.46
N ASP A 446 40.53 7.23 8.48
CA ASP A 446 39.63 8.12 9.23
C ASP A 446 39.91 8.08 10.74
N GLN A 447 40.24 6.91 11.25
CA GLN A 447 40.66 6.71 12.64
C GLN A 447 42.10 7.20 12.95
N GLY A 448 42.79 7.79 11.97
CA GLY A 448 44.17 8.26 12.13
C GLY A 448 45.18 7.16 12.39
N MET A 449 44.83 5.90 12.11
CA MET A 449 45.75 4.74 12.34
C MET A 449 46.83 4.66 11.27
N MET A 450 46.56 5.17 10.08
CA MET A 450 47.49 5.16 8.95
C MET A 450 47.22 6.31 7.97
N GLY A 451 48.16 6.55 7.09
CA GLY A 451 48.07 7.48 5.97
C GLY A 451 48.55 6.85 4.67
N SER A 452 48.46 7.59 3.57
CA SER A 452 48.79 7.08 2.22
C SER A 452 50.20 6.52 2.05
N ASN A 453 51.14 6.93 2.90
CA ASN A 453 52.56 6.49 2.86
C ASN A 453 52.88 5.53 4.01
N SER A 454 51.90 5.03 4.77
CA SER A 454 52.11 4.05 5.82
C SER A 454 52.65 2.76 5.23
N ILE A 455 53.66 2.18 5.91
CA ILE A 455 54.26 0.90 5.53
C ILE A 455 53.54 -0.24 6.20
N LEU A 456 53.07 -1.19 5.42
CA LEU A 456 52.25 -2.33 5.83
C LEU A 456 53.00 -3.63 5.64
N SER A 457 52.72 -4.60 6.50
CA SER A 457 53.27 -5.94 6.39
C SER A 457 52.61 -6.73 5.25
N ASN A 458 53.44 -7.25 4.36
CA ASN A 458 53.02 -8.22 3.34
C ASN A 458 53.88 -9.51 3.44
N TYR A 459 54.43 -9.80 4.62
CA TYR A 459 55.07 -11.09 4.87
C TYR A 459 54.02 -12.20 4.95
N PRO A 460 54.40 -13.45 4.58
CA PRO A 460 53.49 -14.59 4.64
C PRO A 460 52.75 -14.69 5.96
N ALA A 461 51.42 -14.78 5.89
CA ALA A 461 50.54 -14.91 7.05
C ALA A 461 49.48 -15.99 6.79
N ASN A 462 48.92 -16.51 7.87
CA ASN A 462 47.82 -17.48 7.83
C ASN A 462 46.61 -16.91 8.56
N PHE A 463 45.43 -17.36 8.19
CA PHE A 463 44.20 -17.21 8.98
C PHE A 463 44.31 -17.99 10.29
N SER A 464 43.45 -17.76 11.24
CA SER A 464 43.39 -18.52 12.51
C SER A 464 43.11 -20.01 12.31
N SER A 465 42.49 -20.38 11.18
CA SER A 465 42.32 -21.77 10.74
C SER A 465 43.64 -22.50 10.41
N GLY A 466 44.74 -21.76 10.23
CA GLY A 466 46.01 -22.27 9.72
C GLY A 466 46.19 -22.20 8.21
N GLU A 467 45.14 -21.86 7.45
CA GLU A 467 45.21 -21.69 5.98
C GLU A 467 46.01 -20.46 5.59
N PRO A 468 46.87 -20.53 4.54
CA PRO A 468 47.68 -19.41 4.12
C PRO A 468 46.80 -18.33 3.46
N ILE A 469 47.11 -17.06 3.77
CA ILE A 469 46.52 -15.92 3.06
C ILE A 469 47.29 -15.76 1.76
N MET A 470 46.61 -16.07 0.65
CA MET A 470 47.20 -16.02 -0.70
C MET A 470 46.81 -14.72 -1.42
N HIS A 471 47.71 -14.26 -2.31
CA HIS A 471 47.41 -13.25 -3.33
C HIS A 471 47.69 -13.87 -4.69
N VAL A 472 46.64 -14.20 -5.44
CA VAL A 472 46.77 -15.03 -6.65
C VAL A 472 47.64 -16.27 -6.30
N ASP A 473 48.81 -16.41 -6.86
CA ASP A 473 49.75 -17.53 -6.63
C ASP A 473 50.88 -17.18 -5.66
N SER A 474 50.84 -16.00 -5.02
CA SER A 474 51.89 -15.50 -4.12
C SER A 474 51.46 -15.39 -2.66
N ARG A 475 52.42 -15.66 -1.75
CA ARG A 475 52.22 -15.49 -0.32
C ARG A 475 52.74 -14.17 0.25
N GLY A 476 53.19 -13.26 -0.59
CA GLY A 476 53.87 -12.03 -0.17
C GLY A 476 55.28 -12.28 0.39
N THR A 477 56.11 -11.27 0.41
CA THR A 477 57.53 -11.43 0.73
C THR A 477 58.17 -10.27 1.50
N ALA A 478 57.51 -9.09 1.57
CA ALA A 478 58.15 -7.87 2.06
C ALA A 478 57.15 -6.87 2.68
N MET A 479 57.68 -5.85 3.35
CA MET A 479 56.90 -4.65 3.67
C MET A 479 56.64 -3.85 2.39
N MET A 480 55.50 -3.17 2.33
CA MET A 480 55.12 -2.30 1.23
C MET A 480 54.34 -1.08 1.74
N ASP A 481 54.29 -0.03 0.97
CA ASP A 481 53.46 1.10 1.31
C ASP A 481 51.94 0.85 0.99
N LEU A 482 51.07 1.64 1.59
CA LEU A 482 49.64 1.49 1.41
C LEU A 482 49.20 1.65 -0.05
N ARG A 483 49.84 2.54 -0.82
CA ARG A 483 49.49 2.76 -2.22
C ARG A 483 49.82 1.53 -3.04
N GLU A 484 50.98 0.94 -2.84
CA GLU A 484 51.37 -0.32 -3.48
C GLU A 484 50.42 -1.44 -3.11
N ALA A 485 50.10 -1.58 -1.79
CA ALA A 485 49.20 -2.59 -1.28
C ALA A 485 47.80 -2.48 -1.92
N LEU A 486 47.30 -1.26 -2.13
CA LEU A 486 45.99 -1.02 -2.74
C LEU A 486 46.04 -1.17 -4.27
N ASN A 487 47.05 -0.60 -4.93
CA ASN A 487 47.19 -0.66 -6.39
C ASN A 487 47.30 -2.09 -6.92
N THR A 488 48.00 -2.92 -6.20
CA THR A 488 48.18 -4.34 -6.55
C THR A 488 47.23 -5.27 -5.81
N SER A 489 46.34 -4.69 -4.98
CA SER A 489 45.27 -5.42 -4.28
C SER A 489 45.76 -6.57 -3.37
N TRP A 490 46.90 -6.41 -2.65
CA TRP A 490 47.39 -7.43 -1.75
C TRP A 490 46.42 -7.76 -0.62
N ASN A 491 46.30 -9.05 -0.30
CA ASN A 491 45.34 -9.54 0.70
C ASN A 491 45.90 -9.42 2.14
N ILE A 492 47.17 -9.70 2.35
CA ILE A 492 47.80 -9.69 3.69
C ILE A 492 47.75 -8.30 4.33
N PRO A 493 48.11 -7.18 3.64
CA PRO A 493 47.97 -5.84 4.20
C PRO A 493 46.53 -5.48 4.59
N ALA A 494 45.55 -5.87 3.79
CA ALA A 494 44.13 -5.63 4.09
C ALA A 494 43.67 -6.45 5.30
N TYR A 495 44.08 -7.70 5.40
CA TYR A 495 43.83 -8.56 6.56
C TYR A 495 44.37 -7.95 7.89
N TRP A 496 45.64 -7.53 7.88
CA TRP A 496 46.23 -6.93 9.07
C TRP A 496 45.62 -5.60 9.45
N THR A 497 45.26 -4.79 8.47
CA THR A 497 44.55 -3.52 8.70
C THR A 497 43.18 -3.76 9.34
N TYR A 498 42.39 -4.67 8.81
CA TYR A 498 41.09 -5.02 9.35
C TYR A 498 41.19 -5.63 10.75
N ARG A 499 42.14 -6.51 10.96
CA ARG A 499 42.43 -7.11 12.29
C ARG A 499 42.81 -6.02 13.30
N ALA A 500 43.68 -5.08 12.94
CA ALA A 500 44.07 -3.97 13.82
C ALA A 500 42.88 -3.05 14.18
N LEU A 501 41.93 -2.79 13.26
CA LEU A 501 40.69 -2.07 13.55
C LEU A 501 39.91 -2.79 14.66
N ARG A 502 39.72 -4.08 14.53
CA ARG A 502 38.98 -4.91 15.50
C ARG A 502 39.69 -4.98 16.85
N GLU A 503 41.00 -5.21 16.87
CA GLU A 503 41.81 -5.28 18.10
C GLU A 503 41.81 -3.94 18.87
N LYS A 504 41.71 -2.80 18.16
CA LYS A 504 41.57 -1.48 18.77
C LYS A 504 40.12 -1.12 19.16
N GLY A 505 39.15 -2.01 18.92
CA GLY A 505 37.76 -1.78 19.28
C GLY A 505 37.07 -0.70 18.44
N VAL A 506 37.55 -0.46 17.21
CA VAL A 506 36.87 0.48 16.28
C VAL A 506 35.50 -0.06 15.91
N ASP A 507 34.47 0.81 15.93
CA ASP A 507 33.09 0.47 15.54
C ASP A 507 32.97 0.31 14.03
N VAL A 508 33.62 -0.73 13.47
CA VAL A 508 33.51 -1.05 12.04
C VAL A 508 32.05 -1.30 11.61
N PRO A 509 31.21 -2.02 12.39
CA PRO A 509 29.79 -2.17 12.08
C PRO A 509 29.06 -0.83 11.90
N GLY A 510 29.31 0.13 12.79
CA GLY A 510 28.71 1.46 12.71
C GLY A 510 29.12 2.23 11.45
N TYR A 511 30.40 2.12 11.03
CA TYR A 511 30.88 2.69 9.77
C TYR A 511 30.15 2.08 8.57
N MET A 512 30.12 0.75 8.49
CA MET A 512 29.52 0.05 7.35
C MET A 512 28.01 0.30 7.27
N LYS A 513 27.31 0.30 8.39
CA LYS A 513 25.88 0.62 8.44
C LYS A 513 25.56 2.04 7.96
N LYS A 514 26.40 3.02 8.30
CA LYS A 514 26.25 4.40 7.80
C LYS A 514 26.44 4.52 6.30
N MET A 515 27.18 3.61 5.68
CA MET A 515 27.38 3.50 4.23
C MET A 515 26.39 2.52 3.57
N GLY A 516 25.31 2.14 4.27
CA GLY A 516 24.25 1.30 3.73
C GLY A 516 24.58 -0.20 3.62
N TYR A 517 25.69 -0.68 4.23
CA TYR A 517 26.02 -2.10 4.19
C TYR A 517 25.39 -2.85 5.38
N ASP A 518 24.71 -3.95 5.05
CA ASP A 518 24.17 -4.89 6.05
C ASP A 518 25.03 -6.16 6.07
N ILE A 519 25.98 -6.22 6.98
CA ILE A 519 26.91 -7.35 7.14
C ILE A 519 26.53 -8.13 8.38
N ALA A 520 26.16 -9.39 8.20
CA ALA A 520 25.68 -10.24 9.29
C ALA A 520 26.75 -10.57 10.33
N GLU A 521 28.01 -10.78 9.90
CA GLU A 521 29.09 -11.22 10.79
C GLU A 521 30.43 -10.54 10.50
N TYR A 522 30.84 -9.68 11.41
CA TYR A 522 32.12 -8.96 11.36
C TYR A 522 33.31 -9.78 11.92
N GLY A 523 33.04 -11.00 12.42
CA GLY A 523 34.05 -11.94 12.91
C GLY A 523 34.91 -12.61 11.84
N ILE A 524 34.40 -12.63 10.60
CA ILE A 524 35.02 -13.33 9.48
C ILE A 524 36.33 -12.67 9.08
N GLU A 525 37.44 -13.43 9.13
CA GLU A 525 38.79 -12.93 8.86
C GLU A 525 39.02 -12.58 7.38
N SER A 526 38.30 -13.23 6.46
CA SER A 526 38.32 -12.95 5.01
C SER A 526 37.40 -11.80 4.57
N LEU A 527 36.69 -11.16 5.50
CA LEU A 527 35.76 -10.06 5.19
C LEU A 527 36.40 -8.93 4.38
N PRO A 528 37.65 -8.46 4.69
CA PRO A 528 38.29 -7.40 3.89
C PRO A 528 38.71 -7.84 2.48
N MET A 529 38.48 -9.09 2.11
CA MET A 529 38.72 -9.65 0.78
C MET A 529 37.37 -10.03 0.10
N GLY A 530 36.24 -9.69 0.73
CA GLY A 530 34.90 -9.96 0.23
C GLY A 530 34.28 -11.28 0.70
N GLY A 531 34.95 -12.03 1.60
CA GLY A 531 34.39 -13.26 2.15
C GLY A 531 33.29 -12.97 3.16
N GLY A 532 32.10 -13.58 2.99
CA GLY A 532 30.99 -13.42 3.93
C GLY A 532 30.22 -12.10 3.79
N ILE A 533 30.34 -11.41 2.67
CA ILE A 533 29.57 -10.22 2.33
C ILE A 533 29.06 -10.35 0.91
N GLU A 534 27.79 -10.02 0.72
CA GLU A 534 27.16 -9.87 -0.59
C GLU A 534 26.52 -8.48 -0.68
N VAL A 535 26.60 -7.87 -1.84
CA VAL A 535 26.15 -6.48 -2.09
C VAL A 535 25.61 -6.35 -3.50
N THR A 536 24.66 -5.41 -3.70
CA THR A 536 24.26 -4.99 -5.03
C THR A 536 25.30 -4.03 -5.64
N VAL A 537 25.28 -3.88 -6.97
CA VAL A 537 26.12 -2.89 -7.65
C VAL A 537 25.81 -1.47 -7.18
N ALA A 538 24.52 -1.14 -7.01
CA ALA A 538 24.09 0.17 -6.53
C ALA A 538 24.63 0.48 -5.13
N GLN A 539 24.47 -0.45 -4.18
CA GLN A 539 24.96 -0.32 -2.81
C GLN A 539 26.48 -0.14 -2.77
N HIS A 540 27.21 -0.96 -3.54
CA HIS A 540 28.66 -0.88 -3.56
C HIS A 540 29.19 0.39 -4.24
N THR A 541 28.51 0.87 -5.29
CA THR A 541 28.82 2.16 -5.94
C THR A 541 28.64 3.33 -4.96
N ASN A 542 27.60 3.29 -4.11
CA ASN A 542 27.38 4.31 -3.08
C ASN A 542 28.47 4.30 -1.98
N GLY A 543 29.00 3.15 -1.63
CA GLY A 543 30.17 3.07 -0.74
C GLY A 543 31.39 3.80 -1.33
N PHE A 544 31.65 3.66 -2.62
CA PHE A 544 32.73 4.43 -3.30
C PHE A 544 32.39 5.90 -3.45
N GLN A 545 31.12 6.27 -3.69
CA GLN A 545 30.65 7.65 -3.69
C GLN A 545 30.95 8.33 -2.34
N THR A 546 30.70 7.63 -1.24
CA THR A 546 31.01 8.12 0.12
C THR A 546 32.50 8.47 0.26
N LEU A 547 33.41 7.62 -0.22
CA LEU A 547 34.85 7.92 -0.21
C LEU A 547 35.19 9.14 -1.09
N ALA A 548 34.57 9.25 -2.28
CA ALA A 548 34.78 10.36 -3.19
C ALA A 548 34.20 11.69 -2.69
N ASN A 549 33.20 11.63 -1.79
CA ASN A 549 32.52 12.79 -1.19
C ASN A 549 33.02 13.11 0.23
N ASN A 550 34.29 12.86 0.50
CA ASN A 550 34.94 13.15 1.79
C ASN A 550 34.23 12.47 3.00
N GLY A 551 33.71 11.29 2.83
CA GLY A 551 33.03 10.53 3.89
C GLY A 551 31.55 10.88 4.08
N ASN A 552 30.96 11.68 3.19
CA ASN A 552 29.53 11.97 3.21
C ASN A 552 28.78 10.96 2.32
N PHE A 553 27.87 10.25 2.96
CA PHE A 553 26.97 9.27 2.32
C PHE A 553 25.70 9.94 1.82
#